data_5ec76a72178ff6a10ca1fc0b5a067cc7
#
_entry.id   5ec76a72178ff6a10ca1fc0b5a067cc7
#
_cell.length_a   1.000
_cell.length_b   1.000
_cell.length_c   1.000
_cell.angle_alpha   90.00
_cell.angle_beta   90.00
_cell.angle_gamma   90.00
#
_symmetry.space_group_name_H-M   'P 1'
#
loop_
_entity.id
_entity.type
_entity.pdbx_description
1 polymer ?
#
loop_
_entity_poly.entity_id
_entity_poly.type
_entity_poly.pdbx_seq_one_letter_code
_entity_poly.pdbx_strand_id
1 'polypeptide(L)'
;MKPLPLFAILLATAATVQVSAQKDSDRINKIQVIGSHNSYKKAIEPALFKLLQSKDSTHALNGIQYAHIPIPDQLDMGLRNLEIDIYADSKGGKYAHPKGLDFVTPDQPYDPDGVMNKPGFKVFHITDIDFRSSSLTFEDCLHQLKLWSDAHPGHVPVFITLEPKDGEANRFGTVPEKFTAELFDQVDAAIIKGLGKDKLITPDMVRGKYSTLEDAVLHNNWPVLKQAKGKFLFMLDDSNKKRDLYMQGHPSLKGRVVFVNANPGTPEAATLFRNNPEDKTISDLVKKGYLIRTRADADTKEARANDYTHFNDARESGAQIITTDYYLPSTFFKSTYQIKFDDGSYVRVNPVNGTK
;
A
#
# COMPACT_ATOMS: atom_id res chain seq x y z
N MET A 1 70.69 -21.54 7.47
CA MET A 1 69.52 -21.72 6.63
C MET A 1 68.28 -21.46 7.53
N LYS A 2 67.57 -20.36 7.29
CA LYS A 2 66.37 -20.04 8.04
C LYS A 2 65.17 -20.53 7.20
N PRO A 3 64.11 -21.12 7.79
CA PRO A 3 62.97 -21.54 7.02
C PRO A 3 62.05 -20.33 6.68
N LEU A 4 61.57 -20.26 5.43
CA LEU A 4 60.56 -19.35 4.96
C LEU A 4 59.19 -19.75 5.53
N PRO A 5 58.32 -18.78 5.91
CA PRO A 5 56.96 -19.10 6.29
C PRO A 5 56.08 -19.33 5.07
N LEU A 6 55.35 -20.43 5.08
CA LEU A 6 54.33 -20.79 4.09
C LEU A 6 53.09 -19.92 4.35
N PHE A 7 52.75 -18.98 3.46
CA PHE A 7 51.51 -18.24 3.46
C PHE A 7 50.38 -19.11 2.87
N ALA A 8 49.47 -19.57 3.70
CA ALA A 8 48.23 -20.19 3.26
C ALA A 8 47.27 -19.11 2.76
N ILE A 9 47.03 -19.08 1.45
CA ILE A 9 46.00 -18.23 0.84
C ILE A 9 44.62 -18.90 1.10
N LEU A 10 43.82 -18.36 2.01
CA LEU A 10 42.41 -18.72 2.14
C LEU A 10 41.66 -18.12 0.95
N LEU A 11 41.26 -18.95 -0.01
CA LEU A 11 40.24 -18.56 -1.02
C LEU A 11 38.88 -18.49 -0.34
N ALA A 12 38.41 -17.30 -0.05
CA ALA A 12 37.02 -17.06 0.31
C ALA A 12 36.18 -17.21 -0.97
N THR A 13 35.42 -18.30 -1.08
CA THR A 13 34.42 -18.48 -2.11
C THR A 13 33.22 -17.55 -1.75
N ALA A 14 33.17 -16.39 -2.38
CA ALA A 14 31.98 -15.56 -2.37
C ALA A 14 30.86 -16.31 -3.11
N ALA A 15 29.87 -16.82 -2.37
CA ALA A 15 28.64 -17.33 -2.95
C ALA A 15 27.92 -16.15 -3.60
N THR A 16 27.98 -16.04 -4.91
CA THR A 16 27.15 -15.08 -5.66
C THR A 16 25.71 -15.54 -5.56
N VAL A 17 24.91 -14.83 -4.76
CA VAL A 17 23.45 -14.98 -4.77
C VAL A 17 22.97 -14.50 -6.14
N GLN A 18 22.65 -15.43 -7.01
CA GLN A 18 22.03 -15.11 -8.30
C GLN A 18 20.61 -14.65 -8.04
N VAL A 19 20.38 -13.32 -8.06
CA VAL A 19 19.04 -12.75 -8.07
C VAL A 19 18.40 -13.11 -9.41
N SER A 20 17.38 -13.99 -9.37
CA SER A 20 16.64 -14.35 -10.57
C SER A 20 15.80 -13.15 -11.03
N ALA A 21 16.05 -12.66 -12.25
CA ALA A 21 15.26 -11.59 -12.85
C ALA A 21 13.84 -12.09 -13.15
N GLN A 22 12.83 -11.22 -12.94
CA GLN A 22 11.45 -11.52 -13.29
C GLN A 22 11.33 -11.77 -14.81
N LYS A 23 10.61 -12.82 -15.19
CA LYS A 23 10.35 -13.15 -16.59
C LYS A 23 8.97 -12.62 -17.00
N ASP A 24 8.82 -12.19 -18.23
CA ASP A 24 7.53 -11.75 -18.78
C ASP A 24 6.43 -12.83 -18.74
N SER A 25 6.82 -14.11 -18.67
CA SER A 25 5.95 -15.26 -18.47
C SER A 25 5.51 -15.49 -17.03
N ASP A 26 6.16 -14.86 -16.05
CA ASP A 26 5.80 -15.02 -14.65
C ASP A 26 4.45 -14.35 -14.39
N ARG A 27 3.63 -14.96 -13.54
CA ARG A 27 2.36 -14.37 -13.13
C ARG A 27 2.58 -13.33 -12.04
N ILE A 28 1.67 -12.36 -11.93
CA ILE A 28 1.83 -11.26 -10.96
C ILE A 28 1.89 -11.74 -9.50
N ASN A 29 1.30 -12.87 -9.16
CA ASN A 29 1.42 -13.48 -7.83
C ASN A 29 2.74 -14.23 -7.60
N LYS A 30 3.65 -14.25 -8.58
CA LYS A 30 4.99 -14.84 -8.51
C LYS A 30 6.10 -13.83 -8.24
N ILE A 31 5.74 -12.56 -8.08
CA ILE A 31 6.66 -11.51 -7.67
C ILE A 31 6.39 -11.09 -6.24
N GLN A 32 7.38 -10.50 -5.59
CA GLN A 32 7.27 -9.84 -4.30
C GLN A 32 7.68 -8.38 -4.47
N VAL A 33 6.86 -7.47 -3.93
CA VAL A 33 7.07 -6.03 -4.05
C VAL A 33 7.08 -5.37 -2.68
N ILE A 34 7.85 -4.31 -2.55
CA ILE A 34 7.80 -3.40 -1.41
C ILE A 34 7.02 -2.17 -1.82
N GLY A 35 6.23 -1.65 -0.90
CA GLY A 35 5.46 -0.43 -1.07
C GLY A 35 5.34 0.37 0.22
N SER A 36 4.74 1.55 0.12
CA SER A 36 4.50 2.42 1.26
C SER A 36 3.10 2.21 1.85
N HIS A 37 3.00 2.35 3.16
CA HIS A 37 1.74 2.49 3.89
C HIS A 37 1.40 3.99 3.96
N ASN A 38 0.13 4.37 3.80
CA ASN A 38 -0.29 5.79 3.77
C ASN A 38 0.54 6.66 2.81
N SER A 39 0.69 6.24 1.58
CA SER A 39 1.67 6.75 0.61
C SER A 39 1.58 8.26 0.32
N TYR A 40 0.42 8.85 0.53
CA TYR A 40 0.11 10.27 0.35
C TYR A 40 0.53 11.14 1.54
N LYS A 41 0.85 10.51 2.70
CA LYS A 41 0.98 11.20 3.99
C LYS A 41 2.19 12.15 4.03
N LYS A 42 1.93 13.41 4.36
CA LYS A 42 2.94 14.39 4.76
C LYS A 42 3.08 14.45 6.28
N ALA A 43 4.10 15.14 6.76
CA ALA A 43 4.25 15.40 8.19
C ALA A 43 2.99 16.09 8.75
N ILE A 44 2.60 15.71 9.97
CA ILE A 44 1.60 16.45 10.73
C ILE A 44 2.09 17.91 10.87
N GLU A 45 1.17 18.87 10.81
CA GLU A 45 1.48 20.28 11.02
C GLU A 45 2.37 20.44 12.27
N PRO A 46 3.60 20.98 12.15
CA PRO A 46 4.60 20.92 13.23
C PRO A 46 4.12 21.54 14.54
N ALA A 47 3.46 22.71 14.47
CA ALA A 47 2.92 23.38 15.64
C ALA A 47 1.82 22.56 16.31
N LEU A 48 0.95 21.93 15.51
CA LEU A 48 -0.11 21.05 16.00
C LEU A 48 0.49 19.79 16.63
N PHE A 49 1.45 19.14 15.97
CA PHE A 49 2.11 17.95 16.50
C PHE A 49 2.75 18.24 17.87
N LYS A 50 3.48 19.35 18.00
CA LYS A 50 4.07 19.77 19.27
C LYS A 50 3.02 20.00 20.36
N LEU A 51 1.90 20.65 20.03
CA LEU A 51 0.80 20.88 20.95
C LEU A 51 0.18 19.57 21.42
N LEU A 52 -0.08 18.65 20.50
CA LEU A 52 -0.67 17.33 20.81
C LEU A 52 0.29 16.47 21.63
N GLN A 53 1.58 16.46 21.27
CA GLN A 53 2.61 15.70 21.99
C GLN A 53 2.77 16.17 23.43
N SER A 54 2.64 17.48 23.71
CA SER A 54 2.68 18.00 25.06
C SER A 54 1.57 17.49 25.98
N LYS A 55 0.51 16.90 25.41
CA LYS A 55 -0.66 16.33 26.12
C LYS A 55 -0.74 14.81 26.00
N ASP A 56 0.18 14.19 25.28
CA ASP A 56 0.22 12.74 25.05
C ASP A 56 1.18 12.06 26.06
N SER A 57 0.67 11.76 27.24
CA SER A 57 1.43 11.04 28.29
C SER A 57 1.77 9.59 27.90
N THR A 58 1.10 9.04 26.91
CA THR A 58 1.28 7.65 26.46
C THR A 58 2.27 7.52 25.30
N HIS A 59 2.68 8.64 24.71
CA HIS A 59 3.50 8.70 23.49
C HIS A 59 2.87 7.99 22.28
N ALA A 60 1.55 7.83 22.24
CA ALA A 60 0.82 7.19 21.15
C ALA A 60 1.00 7.92 19.81
N LEU A 61 1.17 9.26 19.86
CA LEU A 61 1.45 10.07 18.68
C LEU A 61 2.77 9.72 17.97
N ASN A 62 3.70 9.05 18.66
CA ASN A 62 4.91 8.56 18.01
C ASN A 62 4.58 7.59 16.86
N GLY A 63 3.49 6.81 16.98
CA GLY A 63 3.07 5.85 15.98
C GLY A 63 2.69 6.45 14.62
N ILE A 64 2.36 7.74 14.58
CA ILE A 64 1.98 8.46 13.36
C ILE A 64 3.02 9.51 12.93
N GLN A 65 4.22 9.52 13.57
CA GLN A 65 5.30 10.47 13.28
C GLN A 65 6.18 9.98 12.12
N TYR A 66 5.62 9.95 10.93
CA TYR A 66 6.32 9.66 9.68
C TYR A 66 5.71 10.46 8.51
N ALA A 67 6.41 10.52 7.41
CA ALA A 67 5.97 11.18 6.18
C ALA A 67 6.63 10.55 4.96
N HIS A 68 6.03 10.77 3.81
CA HIS A 68 6.50 10.25 2.53
C HIS A 68 6.84 11.36 1.54
N ILE A 69 7.72 11.05 0.60
CA ILE A 69 7.92 11.84 -0.62
C ILE A 69 6.69 11.71 -1.53
N PRO A 70 6.51 12.59 -2.53
CA PRO A 70 5.37 12.51 -3.46
C PRO A 70 5.23 11.13 -4.10
N ILE A 71 3.99 10.74 -4.41
CA ILE A 71 3.68 9.42 -4.99
C ILE A 71 4.49 9.12 -6.27
N PRO A 72 4.65 10.04 -7.26
CA PRO A 72 5.47 9.77 -8.42
C PRO A 72 6.93 9.44 -8.07
N ASP A 73 7.52 10.16 -7.10
CA ASP A 73 8.91 9.94 -6.67
C ASP A 73 9.08 8.56 -6.01
N GLN A 74 8.07 8.08 -5.26
CA GLN A 74 8.06 6.74 -4.70
C GLN A 74 8.06 5.67 -5.80
N LEU A 75 7.28 5.88 -6.86
CA LEU A 75 7.22 4.98 -8.01
C LEU A 75 8.53 5.00 -8.81
N ASP A 76 9.17 6.17 -8.95
CA ASP A 76 10.49 6.33 -9.60
C ASP A 76 11.59 5.60 -8.81
N MET A 77 11.52 5.59 -7.48
CA MET A 77 12.40 4.79 -6.64
C MET A 77 12.22 3.27 -6.86
N GLY A 78 11.07 2.86 -7.41
CA GLY A 78 10.78 1.44 -7.67
C GLY A 78 9.73 0.81 -6.76
N LEU A 79 9.09 1.55 -5.85
CA LEU A 79 7.98 1.01 -5.04
C LEU A 79 6.83 0.57 -5.96
N ARG A 80 6.17 -0.54 -5.62
CA ARG A 80 5.10 -1.11 -6.46
C ARG A 80 3.84 -1.46 -5.66
N ASN A 81 3.75 -1.02 -4.41
CA ASN A 81 2.47 -0.88 -3.71
C ASN A 81 2.37 0.52 -3.11
N LEU A 82 1.18 1.07 -3.18
CA LEU A 82 0.81 2.33 -2.53
C LEU A 82 -0.47 2.10 -1.73
N GLU A 83 -0.61 2.79 -0.61
CA GLU A 83 -1.84 2.78 0.17
C GLU A 83 -2.44 4.18 0.22
N ILE A 84 -3.73 4.27 -0.07
CA ILE A 84 -4.47 5.53 -0.17
C ILE A 84 -5.72 5.42 0.69
N ASP A 85 -5.79 6.23 1.74
CA ASP A 85 -7.01 6.41 2.54
C ASP A 85 -7.96 7.34 1.82
N ILE A 86 -9.23 6.96 1.74
CA ILE A 86 -10.25 7.78 1.10
C ILE A 86 -11.37 8.11 2.09
N TYR A 87 -11.75 9.38 2.14
CA TYR A 87 -12.90 9.88 2.87
C TYR A 87 -13.96 10.37 1.90
N ALA A 88 -15.21 9.92 2.07
CA ALA A 88 -16.33 10.46 1.28
C ALA A 88 -16.66 11.89 1.73
N ASP A 89 -16.92 12.75 0.74
CA ASP A 89 -17.40 14.12 0.93
C ASP A 89 -18.37 14.47 -0.20
N SER A 90 -19.57 13.90 -0.12
CA SER A 90 -20.60 13.97 -1.18
C SER A 90 -21.06 15.39 -1.47
N LYS A 91 -20.96 16.30 -0.49
CA LYS A 91 -21.40 17.70 -0.62
C LYS A 91 -20.23 18.66 -0.83
N GLY A 92 -19.01 18.24 -0.52
CA GLY A 92 -17.84 19.10 -0.46
C GLY A 92 -17.78 19.92 0.83
N GLY A 93 -16.57 20.37 1.18
CA GLY A 93 -16.33 21.27 2.31
C GLY A 93 -16.27 20.62 3.69
N LYS A 94 -16.62 19.34 3.84
CA LYS A 94 -16.62 18.66 5.14
C LYS A 94 -15.24 18.68 5.82
N TYR A 95 -14.19 18.62 5.04
CA TYR A 95 -12.79 18.56 5.50
C TYR A 95 -11.97 19.77 5.06
N ALA A 96 -12.61 20.85 4.59
CA ALA A 96 -11.93 22.03 4.07
C ALA A 96 -11.22 22.84 5.16
N HIS A 97 -11.65 22.70 6.41
CA HIS A 97 -11.03 23.35 7.57
C HIS A 97 -10.79 22.33 8.68
N PRO A 98 -9.62 21.66 8.72
CA PRO A 98 -9.26 20.77 9.83
C PRO A 98 -9.26 21.54 11.15
N LYS A 99 -10.02 21.10 12.13
CA LYS A 99 -10.19 21.83 13.42
C LYS A 99 -8.92 21.91 14.25
N GLY A 100 -7.92 21.07 13.97
CA GLY A 100 -6.59 21.21 14.57
C GLY A 100 -5.94 22.58 14.26
N LEU A 101 -6.31 23.19 13.13
CA LEU A 101 -5.80 24.52 12.75
C LEU A 101 -6.38 25.67 13.58
N ASP A 102 -7.48 25.45 14.31
CA ASP A 102 -8.03 26.46 15.24
C ASP A 102 -7.10 26.71 16.43
N PHE A 103 -6.14 25.81 16.67
CA PHE A 103 -5.26 25.88 17.85
C PHE A 103 -3.82 26.28 17.52
N VAL A 104 -3.49 26.44 16.24
CA VAL A 104 -2.11 26.74 15.79
C VAL A 104 -2.14 27.59 14.53
N THR A 105 -1.07 28.34 14.30
CA THR A 105 -0.82 28.99 13.00
C THR A 105 -0.05 28.02 12.12
N PRO A 106 -0.59 27.61 10.97
CA PRO A 106 0.12 26.67 10.09
C PRO A 106 1.28 27.36 9.36
N ASP A 107 2.35 26.58 9.12
CA ASP A 107 3.51 27.06 8.36
C ASP A 107 3.16 27.35 6.89
N GLN A 108 2.23 26.58 6.34
CA GLN A 108 1.75 26.71 4.96
C GLN A 108 0.22 26.56 4.92
N PRO A 109 -0.47 27.24 3.98
CA PRO A 109 -1.90 27.01 3.76
C PRO A 109 -2.21 25.54 3.58
N TYR A 110 -3.35 25.09 4.12
CA TYR A 110 -3.78 23.68 4.01
C TYR A 110 -4.23 23.33 2.59
N ASP A 111 -5.14 24.12 2.04
CA ASP A 111 -5.79 23.93 0.74
C ASP A 111 -5.81 25.24 -0.04
N PRO A 112 -4.67 25.68 -0.60
CA PRO A 112 -4.57 26.98 -1.28
C PRO A 112 -5.46 27.08 -2.52
N ASP A 113 -5.76 25.95 -3.16
CA ASP A 113 -6.55 25.90 -4.40
C ASP A 113 -8.05 25.62 -4.14
N GLY A 114 -8.46 25.47 -2.87
CA GLY A 114 -9.84 25.25 -2.47
C GLY A 114 -10.46 23.94 -2.96
N VAL A 115 -9.63 22.91 -3.23
CA VAL A 115 -10.10 21.62 -3.76
C VAL A 115 -10.92 20.84 -2.72
N MET A 116 -10.67 21.09 -1.44
CA MET A 116 -11.39 20.45 -0.33
C MET A 116 -12.85 20.94 -0.21
N ASN A 117 -13.20 22.08 -0.85
CA ASN A 117 -14.57 22.57 -0.91
C ASN A 117 -15.44 21.86 -1.97
N LYS A 118 -14.83 21.10 -2.89
CA LYS A 118 -15.56 20.41 -3.96
C LYS A 118 -16.05 19.05 -3.47
N PRO A 119 -17.20 18.53 -3.97
CA PRO A 119 -17.61 17.13 -3.74
C PRO A 119 -16.56 16.13 -4.25
N GLY A 120 -16.53 14.93 -3.65
CA GLY A 120 -15.69 13.83 -4.08
C GLY A 120 -14.94 13.16 -2.92
N PHE A 121 -14.02 12.25 -3.24
CA PHE A 121 -13.23 11.56 -2.22
C PHE A 121 -12.00 12.37 -1.85
N LYS A 122 -11.75 12.53 -0.54
CA LYS A 122 -10.60 13.23 0.02
C LYS A 122 -9.55 12.24 0.50
N VAL A 123 -8.29 12.66 0.49
CA VAL A 123 -7.15 11.79 0.82
C VAL A 123 -6.31 12.43 1.91
N PHE A 124 -6.42 11.87 3.10
CA PHE A 124 -5.62 12.21 4.29
C PHE A 124 -5.79 11.10 5.34
N HIS A 125 -4.94 11.09 6.40
CA HIS A 125 -4.88 9.98 7.34
C HIS A 125 -5.92 10.08 8.46
N ILE A 126 -5.92 11.18 9.24
CA ILE A 126 -6.83 11.36 10.39
C ILE A 126 -7.47 12.74 10.33
N THR A 127 -8.80 12.80 10.39
CA THR A 127 -9.54 14.06 10.47
C THR A 127 -8.95 14.98 11.55
N ASP A 128 -8.87 16.27 11.24
CA ASP A 128 -8.49 17.33 12.17
C ASP A 128 -7.04 17.28 12.72
N ILE A 129 -6.36 16.15 12.67
CA ILE A 129 -5.06 15.93 13.30
C ILE A 129 -3.95 15.69 12.27
N ASP A 130 -4.12 14.68 11.43
CA ASP A 130 -3.13 14.22 10.45
C ASP A 130 -3.73 14.35 9.04
N PHE A 131 -3.96 15.58 8.65
CA PHE A 131 -4.70 15.97 7.46
C PHE A 131 -3.79 16.36 6.27
N ARG A 132 -2.49 16.53 6.48
CA ARG A 132 -1.56 16.91 5.42
C ARG A 132 -1.31 15.75 4.46
N SER A 133 -1.51 16.02 3.18
CA SER A 133 -1.40 15.04 2.10
C SER A 133 -0.61 15.62 0.92
N SER A 134 0.07 14.76 0.16
CA SER A 134 0.67 15.13 -1.13
C SER A 134 -0.37 15.24 -2.24
N SER A 135 -1.58 14.67 -2.02
CA SER A 135 -2.73 14.72 -2.91
C SER A 135 -3.99 14.80 -2.07
N LEU A 136 -4.64 15.96 -2.03
CA LEU A 136 -5.81 16.17 -1.17
C LEU A 136 -7.07 15.48 -1.67
N THR A 137 -7.10 15.02 -2.92
CA THR A 137 -8.25 14.34 -3.51
C THR A 137 -7.85 13.04 -4.18
N PHE A 138 -8.76 12.07 -4.20
CA PHE A 138 -8.54 10.81 -4.89
C PHE A 138 -8.41 11.00 -6.41
N GLU A 139 -9.14 11.98 -6.97
CA GLU A 139 -9.01 12.32 -8.39
C GLU A 139 -7.58 12.79 -8.74
N ASP A 140 -6.96 13.60 -7.88
CA ASP A 140 -5.57 14.02 -8.05
C ASP A 140 -4.59 12.85 -7.93
N CYS A 141 -4.78 11.94 -6.94
CA CYS A 141 -3.98 10.73 -6.86
C CYS A 141 -4.04 9.90 -8.15
N LEU A 142 -5.26 9.66 -8.67
CA LEU A 142 -5.45 8.91 -9.90
C LEU A 142 -4.82 9.61 -11.11
N HIS A 143 -4.89 10.94 -11.16
CA HIS A 143 -4.26 11.73 -12.20
C HIS A 143 -2.72 11.58 -12.19
N GLN A 144 -2.09 11.70 -11.02
CA GLN A 144 -0.66 11.51 -10.84
C GLN A 144 -0.23 10.09 -11.24
N LEU A 145 -0.98 9.07 -10.82
CA LEU A 145 -0.73 7.66 -11.20
C LEU A 145 -0.80 7.47 -12.71
N LYS A 146 -1.81 8.08 -13.35
CA LYS A 146 -1.97 7.99 -14.81
C LYS A 146 -0.81 8.65 -15.55
N LEU A 147 -0.45 9.88 -15.18
CA LEU A 147 0.66 10.61 -15.80
C LEU A 147 1.97 9.84 -15.65
N TRP A 148 2.25 9.33 -14.45
CA TRP A 148 3.44 8.54 -14.22
C TRP A 148 3.46 7.26 -15.05
N SER A 149 2.35 6.51 -15.09
CA SER A 149 2.24 5.27 -15.85
C SER A 149 2.33 5.48 -17.35
N ASP A 150 1.81 6.60 -17.87
CA ASP A 150 1.91 6.95 -19.30
C ASP A 150 3.36 7.26 -19.69
N ALA A 151 4.14 7.86 -18.79
CA ALA A 151 5.57 8.09 -18.98
C ALA A 151 6.42 6.80 -18.83
N HIS A 152 5.89 5.76 -18.16
CA HIS A 152 6.59 4.51 -17.85
C HIS A 152 5.81 3.26 -18.33
N PRO A 153 5.46 3.12 -19.62
CA PRO A 153 4.48 2.13 -20.10
C PRO A 153 4.87 0.67 -19.86
N GLY A 154 6.15 0.40 -19.57
CA GLY A 154 6.68 -0.92 -19.26
C GLY A 154 6.78 -1.25 -17.77
N HIS A 155 6.26 -0.41 -16.89
CA HIS A 155 6.41 -0.63 -15.45
C HIS A 155 5.75 -1.94 -14.99
N VAL A 156 6.33 -2.58 -13.97
CA VAL A 156 5.74 -3.71 -13.25
C VAL A 156 4.40 -3.27 -12.65
N PRO A 157 3.39 -4.13 -12.57
CA PRO A 157 2.10 -3.76 -12.00
C PRO A 157 2.24 -3.04 -10.66
N VAL A 158 1.47 -1.96 -10.49
CA VAL A 158 1.37 -1.24 -9.23
C VAL A 158 0.12 -1.72 -8.50
N PHE A 159 0.31 -2.18 -7.26
CA PHE A 159 -0.77 -2.57 -6.37
C PHE A 159 -1.22 -1.35 -5.57
N ILE A 160 -2.51 -1.08 -5.52
CA ILE A 160 -3.08 0.04 -4.77
C ILE A 160 -3.99 -0.51 -3.68
N THR A 161 -3.61 -0.29 -2.44
CA THR A 161 -4.48 -0.54 -1.28
C THR A 161 -5.36 0.68 -1.05
N LEU A 162 -6.67 0.50 -0.98
CA LEU A 162 -7.62 1.55 -0.65
C LEU A 162 -8.19 1.29 0.74
N GLU A 163 -8.04 2.24 1.65
CA GLU A 163 -8.69 2.20 2.96
C GLU A 163 -9.82 3.24 3.02
N PRO A 164 -11.11 2.84 2.93
CA PRO A 164 -12.23 3.75 3.10
C PRO A 164 -12.40 4.11 4.57
N LYS A 165 -12.26 5.37 4.90
CA LYS A 165 -12.27 5.91 6.27
C LYS A 165 -13.64 6.49 6.59
N ASP A 166 -14.39 5.83 7.48
CA ASP A 166 -15.70 6.28 7.95
C ASP A 166 -15.92 6.01 9.45
N GLY A 167 -14.85 5.98 10.21
CA GLY A 167 -14.85 5.76 11.65
C GLY A 167 -15.64 6.82 12.44
N GLU A 168 -15.57 6.73 13.75
CA GLU A 168 -16.17 7.73 14.64
C GLU A 168 -15.31 9.02 14.66
N ALA A 169 -15.93 10.12 15.09
CA ALA A 169 -15.19 11.37 15.28
C ALA A 169 -14.09 11.20 16.34
N ASN A 170 -12.95 11.82 16.09
CA ASN A 170 -11.96 12.01 17.14
C ASN A 170 -12.38 13.15 18.10
N ARG A 171 -11.53 13.48 19.06
CA ARG A 171 -11.82 14.52 20.07
C ARG A 171 -12.08 15.92 19.50
N PHE A 172 -11.72 16.20 18.25
CA PHE A 172 -12.00 17.48 17.57
C PHE A 172 -13.40 17.52 16.95
N GLY A 173 -14.02 16.36 16.77
CA GLY A 173 -15.46 16.23 16.49
C GLY A 173 -15.87 16.26 15.01
N THR A 174 -14.93 16.21 14.06
CA THR A 174 -15.30 16.02 12.64
C THR A 174 -15.70 14.56 12.41
N VAL A 175 -16.98 14.32 12.12
CA VAL A 175 -17.52 12.97 11.85
C VAL A 175 -17.35 12.66 10.37
N PRO A 176 -16.60 11.61 9.99
CA PRO A 176 -16.51 11.17 8.60
C PRO A 176 -17.88 10.76 8.04
N GLU A 177 -18.06 10.99 6.74
CA GLU A 177 -19.22 10.49 6.02
C GLU A 177 -19.15 8.96 5.91
N LYS A 178 -20.25 8.26 6.20
CA LYS A 178 -20.30 6.80 6.15
C LYS A 178 -20.35 6.33 4.70
N PHE A 179 -19.60 5.29 4.39
CA PHE A 179 -19.64 4.65 3.08
C PHE A 179 -20.95 3.88 2.88
N THR A 180 -21.50 3.97 1.67
CA THR A 180 -22.67 3.24 1.18
C THR A 180 -22.30 2.44 -0.07
N ALA A 181 -23.17 1.56 -0.54
CA ALA A 181 -22.96 0.83 -1.79
C ALA A 181 -22.83 1.78 -2.98
N GLU A 182 -23.63 2.86 -3.02
CA GLU A 182 -23.60 3.88 -4.09
C GLU A 182 -22.28 4.67 -4.08
N LEU A 183 -21.70 4.95 -2.91
CA LEU A 183 -20.38 5.58 -2.81
C LEU A 183 -19.28 4.65 -3.33
N PHE A 184 -19.39 3.36 -3.10
CA PHE A 184 -18.47 2.39 -3.69
C PHE A 184 -18.60 2.27 -5.21
N ASP A 185 -19.82 2.41 -5.76
CA ASP A 185 -20.01 2.53 -7.21
C ASP A 185 -19.30 3.77 -7.77
N GLN A 186 -19.31 4.88 -7.02
CA GLN A 186 -18.58 6.09 -7.36
C GLN A 186 -17.05 5.90 -7.26
N VAL A 187 -16.54 5.10 -6.31
CA VAL A 187 -15.11 4.74 -6.25
C VAL A 187 -14.69 4.00 -7.52
N ASP A 188 -15.44 2.97 -7.93
CA ASP A 188 -15.16 2.24 -9.17
C ASP A 188 -15.20 3.17 -10.39
N ALA A 189 -16.20 4.04 -10.47
CA ALA A 189 -16.33 5.02 -11.55
C ALA A 189 -15.16 6.02 -11.57
N ALA A 190 -14.70 6.49 -10.41
CA ALA A 190 -13.56 7.39 -10.31
C ALA A 190 -12.28 6.71 -10.81
N ILE A 191 -12.01 5.46 -10.40
CA ILE A 191 -10.85 4.68 -10.86
C ILE A 191 -10.89 4.50 -12.39
N ILE A 192 -12.04 4.10 -12.94
CA ILE A 192 -12.22 3.90 -14.39
C ILE A 192 -12.02 5.22 -15.14
N LYS A 193 -12.60 6.32 -14.64
CA LYS A 193 -12.47 7.66 -15.26
C LYS A 193 -11.03 8.15 -15.21
N GLY A 194 -10.35 7.97 -14.05
CA GLY A 194 -9.00 8.49 -13.84
C GLY A 194 -7.92 7.74 -14.61
N LEU A 195 -7.99 6.41 -14.68
CA LEU A 195 -6.93 5.58 -15.24
C LEU A 195 -7.27 5.00 -16.64
N GLY A 196 -8.55 4.72 -16.90
CA GLY A 196 -8.99 3.91 -18.04
C GLY A 196 -9.05 2.41 -17.70
N LYS A 197 -10.03 1.69 -18.27
CA LYS A 197 -10.21 0.25 -18.01
C LYS A 197 -9.03 -0.60 -18.49
N ASP A 198 -8.37 -0.21 -19.54
CA ASP A 198 -7.22 -0.88 -20.14
C ASP A 198 -5.99 -0.88 -19.21
N LYS A 199 -5.90 0.07 -18.29
CA LYS A 199 -4.86 0.14 -17.27
C LYS A 199 -5.20 -0.62 -15.97
N LEU A 200 -6.29 -1.36 -15.93
CA LEU A 200 -6.72 -2.07 -14.71
C LEU A 200 -6.54 -3.60 -14.86
N ILE A 201 -6.09 -4.22 -13.78
CA ILE A 201 -6.22 -5.66 -13.53
C ILE A 201 -7.43 -5.82 -12.64
N THR A 202 -8.53 -6.34 -13.18
CA THR A 202 -9.82 -6.43 -12.49
C THR A 202 -10.13 -7.84 -12.01
N PRO A 203 -11.05 -8.01 -11.03
CA PRO A 203 -11.55 -9.33 -10.66
C PRO A 203 -12.10 -10.15 -11.83
N ASP A 204 -12.81 -9.50 -12.77
CA ASP A 204 -13.33 -10.17 -13.98
C ASP A 204 -12.21 -10.70 -14.88
N MET A 205 -11.12 -9.94 -15.05
CA MET A 205 -9.95 -10.39 -15.80
C MET A 205 -9.31 -11.63 -15.17
N VAL A 206 -9.20 -11.67 -13.84
CA VAL A 206 -8.62 -12.80 -13.11
C VAL A 206 -9.57 -13.98 -13.07
N ARG A 207 -10.88 -13.75 -12.83
CA ARG A 207 -11.88 -14.82 -12.83
C ARG A 207 -11.96 -15.52 -14.18
N GLY A 208 -11.94 -14.76 -15.29
CA GLY A 208 -11.99 -15.33 -16.64
C GLY A 208 -13.20 -16.27 -16.80
N LYS A 209 -12.93 -17.52 -17.18
CA LYS A 209 -13.94 -18.56 -17.41
C LYS A 209 -14.40 -19.33 -16.16
N TYR A 210 -13.75 -19.09 -15.03
CA TYR A 210 -14.06 -19.81 -13.79
C TYR A 210 -15.36 -19.34 -13.15
N SER A 211 -16.00 -20.21 -12.38
CA SER A 211 -17.28 -19.92 -11.73
C SER A 211 -17.16 -18.87 -10.63
N THR A 212 -16.05 -18.87 -9.90
CA THR A 212 -15.73 -17.91 -8.85
C THR A 212 -14.33 -17.32 -9.04
N LEU A 213 -14.09 -16.21 -8.39
CA LEU A 213 -12.75 -15.59 -8.39
C LEU A 213 -11.75 -16.49 -7.64
N GLU A 214 -12.17 -17.08 -6.52
CA GLU A 214 -11.32 -18.00 -5.78
C GLU A 214 -10.93 -19.24 -6.61
N ASP A 215 -11.89 -19.82 -7.33
CA ASP A 215 -11.62 -20.97 -8.20
C ASP A 215 -10.53 -20.62 -9.24
N ALA A 216 -10.61 -19.44 -9.85
CA ALA A 216 -9.58 -18.94 -10.76
C ALA A 216 -8.21 -18.81 -10.09
N VAL A 217 -8.16 -18.26 -8.88
CA VAL A 217 -6.92 -18.07 -8.10
C VAL A 217 -6.28 -19.41 -7.76
N LEU A 218 -7.07 -20.37 -7.27
CA LEU A 218 -6.59 -21.71 -6.94
C LEU A 218 -6.08 -22.48 -8.18
N HIS A 219 -6.57 -22.14 -9.38
CA HIS A 219 -6.05 -22.63 -10.66
C HIS A 219 -4.98 -21.70 -11.26
N ASN A 220 -4.42 -20.79 -10.46
CA ASN A 220 -3.33 -19.89 -10.83
C ASN A 220 -3.65 -19.02 -12.07
N ASN A 221 -4.88 -18.51 -12.19
CA ASN A 221 -5.33 -17.71 -13.35
C ASN A 221 -4.99 -16.20 -13.27
N TRP A 222 -3.98 -15.83 -12.49
CA TRP A 222 -3.45 -14.47 -12.51
C TRP A 222 -2.81 -14.14 -13.88
N PRO A 223 -2.89 -12.89 -14.36
CA PRO A 223 -2.23 -12.49 -15.59
C PRO A 223 -0.70 -12.63 -15.48
N VAL A 224 -0.05 -12.92 -16.59
CA VAL A 224 1.41 -12.90 -16.68
C VAL A 224 1.91 -11.45 -16.73
N LEU A 225 3.16 -11.21 -16.32
CA LEU A 225 3.76 -9.87 -16.27
C LEU A 225 3.69 -9.16 -17.63
N LYS A 226 3.89 -9.88 -18.74
CA LYS A 226 3.74 -9.31 -20.08
C LYS A 226 2.38 -8.65 -20.31
N GLN A 227 1.29 -9.20 -19.75
CA GLN A 227 -0.07 -8.69 -19.85
C GLN A 227 -0.39 -7.61 -18.80
N ALA A 228 0.35 -7.64 -17.69
CA ALA A 228 0.12 -6.81 -16.52
C ALA A 228 0.99 -5.55 -16.46
N LYS A 229 2.06 -5.47 -17.26
CA LYS A 229 2.90 -4.27 -17.37
C LYS A 229 2.06 -3.04 -17.74
N GLY A 230 2.35 -1.91 -17.10
CA GLY A 230 1.63 -0.66 -17.30
C GLY A 230 0.24 -0.60 -16.65
N LYS A 231 -0.09 -1.56 -15.77
CA LYS A 231 -1.42 -1.66 -15.15
C LYS A 231 -1.38 -1.53 -13.64
N PHE A 232 -2.56 -1.29 -13.08
CA PHE A 232 -2.84 -1.15 -11.65
C PHE A 232 -3.80 -2.24 -11.19
N LEU A 233 -3.60 -2.73 -9.97
CA LEU A 233 -4.50 -3.64 -9.26
C LEU A 233 -4.93 -2.97 -7.96
N PHE A 234 -6.21 -2.70 -7.79
CA PHE A 234 -6.76 -2.09 -6.58
C PHE A 234 -7.28 -3.15 -5.62
N MET A 235 -7.06 -2.95 -4.31
CA MET A 235 -7.48 -3.83 -3.22
C MET A 235 -8.10 -3.01 -2.10
N LEU A 236 -9.27 -3.41 -1.61
CA LEU A 236 -9.98 -2.76 -0.51
C LEU A 236 -9.48 -3.30 0.84
N ASP A 237 -8.92 -2.43 1.67
CA ASP A 237 -8.53 -2.77 3.04
C ASP A 237 -9.71 -2.58 4.00
N ASP A 238 -10.64 -3.48 3.92
CA ASP A 238 -11.72 -3.68 4.89
C ASP A 238 -12.17 -5.14 4.85
N SER A 239 -12.36 -5.73 6.02
CA SER A 239 -12.78 -7.14 6.16
C SER A 239 -14.19 -7.30 6.72
N ASN A 240 -14.94 -6.21 6.86
CA ASN A 240 -16.22 -6.17 7.54
C ASN A 240 -17.29 -5.46 6.69
N LYS A 241 -18.08 -4.60 7.32
CA LYS A 241 -19.25 -3.95 6.74
C LYS A 241 -18.98 -3.22 5.41
N LYS A 242 -17.85 -2.51 5.29
CA LYS A 242 -17.54 -1.76 4.06
C LYS A 242 -17.22 -2.71 2.91
N ARG A 243 -16.47 -3.80 3.17
CA ARG A 243 -16.29 -4.87 2.19
C ARG A 243 -17.64 -5.45 1.74
N ASP A 244 -18.55 -5.73 2.68
CA ASP A 244 -19.85 -6.34 2.37
C ASP A 244 -20.72 -5.38 1.54
N LEU A 245 -20.68 -4.07 1.83
CA LEU A 245 -21.33 -3.04 1.01
C LEU A 245 -20.74 -2.98 -0.41
N TYR A 246 -19.42 -3.08 -0.54
CA TYR A 246 -18.75 -3.09 -1.84
C TYR A 246 -19.15 -4.32 -2.69
N MET A 247 -19.32 -5.47 -2.07
CA MET A 247 -19.70 -6.73 -2.74
C MET A 247 -21.20 -6.83 -3.03
N GLN A 248 -22.04 -5.99 -2.43
CA GLN A 248 -23.49 -6.07 -2.54
C GLN A 248 -23.96 -6.05 -4.01
N GLY A 249 -24.66 -7.09 -4.46
CA GLY A 249 -25.13 -7.24 -5.84
C GLY A 249 -24.06 -7.72 -6.84
N HIS A 250 -22.82 -7.98 -6.39
CA HIS A 250 -21.68 -8.35 -7.22
C HIS A 250 -21.07 -9.69 -6.82
N PRO A 251 -21.78 -10.84 -7.00
CA PRO A 251 -21.27 -12.14 -6.60
C PRO A 251 -19.89 -12.40 -7.24
N SER A 252 -18.93 -12.83 -6.42
CA SER A 252 -17.55 -13.06 -6.88
C SER A 252 -16.91 -11.82 -7.54
N LEU A 253 -17.28 -10.61 -7.08
CA LEU A 253 -16.85 -9.31 -7.58
C LEU A 253 -17.14 -9.07 -9.06
N LYS A 254 -18.17 -9.71 -9.62
CA LYS A 254 -18.54 -9.54 -11.04
C LYS A 254 -18.87 -8.06 -11.34
N GLY A 255 -18.16 -7.47 -12.30
CA GLY A 255 -18.34 -6.08 -12.72
C GLY A 255 -17.62 -5.05 -11.84
N ARG A 256 -17.04 -5.44 -10.70
CA ARG A 256 -16.21 -4.59 -9.84
C ARG A 256 -14.80 -4.45 -10.40
N VAL A 257 -14.09 -3.35 -10.02
CA VAL A 257 -12.72 -3.12 -10.45
C VAL A 257 -11.70 -3.26 -9.31
N VAL A 258 -12.15 -3.29 -8.06
CA VAL A 258 -11.32 -3.46 -6.86
C VAL A 258 -11.46 -4.87 -6.32
N PHE A 259 -10.36 -5.50 -5.94
CA PHE A 259 -10.36 -6.75 -5.17
C PHE A 259 -10.67 -6.45 -3.70
N VAL A 260 -11.06 -7.45 -2.93
CA VAL A 260 -11.40 -7.27 -1.52
C VAL A 260 -10.54 -8.15 -0.62
N ASN A 261 -10.33 -7.72 0.62
CA ASN A 261 -9.78 -8.56 1.68
C ASN A 261 -10.83 -9.60 2.11
N ALA A 262 -10.74 -10.78 1.53
CA ALA A 262 -11.71 -11.87 1.74
C ALA A 262 -11.06 -13.07 2.42
N ASN A 263 -11.88 -13.91 3.06
CA ASN A 263 -11.39 -15.14 3.66
C ASN A 263 -11.28 -16.26 2.61
N PRO A 264 -10.25 -17.12 2.67
CA PRO A 264 -10.20 -18.34 1.89
C PRO A 264 -11.47 -19.18 2.08
N GLY A 265 -11.98 -19.75 0.98
CA GLY A 265 -13.24 -20.50 0.96
C GLY A 265 -14.46 -19.66 0.58
N THR A 266 -14.29 -18.36 0.29
CA THR A 266 -15.37 -17.51 -0.20
C THR A 266 -15.21 -17.21 -1.69
N PRO A 267 -16.31 -17.04 -2.46
CA PRO A 267 -16.26 -16.91 -3.92
C PRO A 267 -15.42 -15.74 -4.45
N GLU A 268 -15.23 -14.69 -3.64
CA GLU A 268 -14.47 -13.48 -3.95
C GLU A 268 -13.01 -13.50 -3.48
N ALA A 269 -12.56 -14.58 -2.82
CA ALA A 269 -11.23 -14.65 -2.24
C ALA A 269 -10.14 -14.71 -3.33
N ALA A 270 -9.33 -13.65 -3.38
CA ALA A 270 -8.16 -13.53 -4.25
C ALA A 270 -7.02 -12.79 -3.56
N THR A 271 -7.34 -11.71 -2.87
CA THR A 271 -6.41 -10.90 -2.11
C THR A 271 -6.72 -10.99 -0.62
N LEU A 272 -5.67 -11.11 0.21
CA LEU A 272 -5.81 -11.24 1.66
C LEU A 272 -4.81 -10.32 2.35
N PHE A 273 -5.27 -9.70 3.43
CA PHE A 273 -4.42 -8.89 4.29
C PHE A 273 -4.05 -9.70 5.53
N ARG A 274 -2.76 -9.86 5.76
CA ARG A 274 -2.15 -10.53 6.90
C ARG A 274 -1.07 -9.61 7.47
N ASN A 275 -1.52 -8.59 8.23
CA ASN A 275 -0.66 -7.51 8.70
C ASN A 275 0.42 -7.97 9.69
N ASN A 276 0.20 -9.08 10.39
CA ASN A 276 1.26 -9.71 11.19
C ASN A 276 2.09 -10.65 10.30
N PRO A 277 3.36 -10.32 9.99
CA PRO A 277 4.22 -11.14 9.14
C PRO A 277 4.62 -12.48 9.79
N GLU A 278 4.46 -12.63 11.11
CA GLU A 278 4.72 -13.87 11.84
C GLU A 278 3.62 -14.93 11.62
N ASP A 279 2.50 -14.56 10.96
CA ASP A 279 1.42 -15.50 10.64
C ASP A 279 1.93 -16.63 9.74
N LYS A 280 2.07 -17.82 10.32
CA LYS A 280 2.61 -19.01 9.65
C LYS A 280 1.73 -19.50 8.50
N THR A 281 0.48 -19.04 8.39
CA THR A 281 -0.42 -19.40 7.30
C THR A 281 -0.09 -18.70 5.98
N ILE A 282 0.64 -17.59 6.00
CA ILE A 282 0.95 -16.78 4.81
C ILE A 282 1.60 -17.64 3.71
N SER A 283 2.65 -18.37 4.03
CA SER A 283 3.38 -19.18 3.03
C SER A 283 2.48 -20.21 2.35
N ASP A 284 1.57 -20.85 3.09
CA ASP A 284 0.65 -21.83 2.52
C ASP A 284 -0.44 -21.17 1.65
N LEU A 285 -0.92 -20.00 2.04
CA LEU A 285 -1.85 -19.21 1.23
C LEU A 285 -1.19 -18.73 -0.08
N VAL A 286 0.06 -18.30 -0.02
CA VAL A 286 0.87 -17.94 -1.19
C VAL A 286 1.03 -19.13 -2.14
N LYS A 287 1.34 -20.34 -1.63
CA LYS A 287 1.44 -21.56 -2.43
C LYS A 287 0.12 -21.94 -3.10
N LYS A 288 -1.01 -21.68 -2.45
CA LYS A 288 -2.36 -21.87 -3.01
C LYS A 288 -2.71 -20.88 -4.11
N GLY A 289 -1.95 -19.79 -4.27
CA GLY A 289 -2.12 -18.83 -5.34
C GLY A 289 -2.72 -17.50 -4.92
N TYR A 290 -3.13 -17.30 -3.66
CA TYR A 290 -3.63 -16.01 -3.17
C TYR A 290 -2.54 -14.94 -3.23
N LEU A 291 -2.96 -13.70 -3.40
CA LEU A 291 -2.10 -12.53 -3.34
C LEU A 291 -2.22 -11.92 -1.93
N ILE A 292 -1.12 -11.93 -1.19
CA ILE A 292 -1.08 -11.56 0.22
C ILE A 292 -0.38 -10.22 0.41
N ARG A 293 -0.99 -9.33 1.20
CA ARG A 293 -0.36 -8.12 1.72
C ARG A 293 0.01 -8.33 3.19
N THR A 294 1.23 -7.95 3.57
CA THR A 294 1.72 -7.92 4.95
C THR A 294 2.48 -6.62 5.23
N ARG A 295 2.95 -6.42 6.46
CA ARG A 295 3.68 -5.21 6.88
C ARG A 295 5.07 -5.56 7.37
N ALA A 296 6.04 -4.70 7.05
CA ALA A 296 7.41 -4.76 7.58
C ALA A 296 7.55 -4.05 8.93
N ASP A 297 6.67 -3.08 9.17
CA ASP A 297 6.71 -2.23 10.37
C ASP A 297 5.31 -1.68 10.70
N ALA A 298 5.12 -1.24 11.94
CA ALA A 298 3.90 -0.60 12.42
C ALA A 298 4.20 0.38 13.56
N ASP A 299 3.44 1.49 13.62
CA ASP A 299 3.50 2.47 14.70
C ASP A 299 4.91 3.00 14.98
N THR A 300 5.78 3.04 13.98
CA THR A 300 7.19 3.47 14.06
C THR A 300 8.09 2.63 14.99
N LYS A 301 7.61 1.52 15.54
CA LYS A 301 8.31 0.73 16.59
C LYS A 301 9.59 0.11 16.06
N GLU A 302 9.51 -0.62 14.97
CA GLU A 302 10.64 -1.30 14.32
C GLU A 302 11.70 -0.29 13.88
N ALA A 303 11.26 0.82 13.28
CA ALA A 303 12.17 1.87 12.83
C ALA A 303 12.89 2.56 14.00
N ARG A 304 12.22 2.80 15.13
CA ARG A 304 12.84 3.38 16.32
C ARG A 304 13.84 2.43 16.99
N ALA A 305 13.57 1.13 16.92
CA ALA A 305 14.44 0.09 17.46
C ALA A 305 15.54 -0.36 16.49
N ASN A 306 15.50 0.02 15.22
CA ASN A 306 16.27 -0.59 14.12
C ASN A 306 16.07 -2.12 14.06
N ASP A 307 14.84 -2.59 14.28
CA ASP A 307 14.49 -4.01 14.32
C ASP A 307 13.95 -4.46 12.96
N TYR A 308 14.63 -5.37 12.30
CA TYR A 308 14.26 -5.93 11.00
C TYR A 308 13.52 -7.28 11.09
N THR A 309 13.15 -7.73 12.28
CA THR A 309 12.51 -9.04 12.49
C THR A 309 11.24 -9.17 11.66
N HIS A 310 10.32 -8.23 11.76
CA HIS A 310 9.07 -8.23 10.97
C HIS A 310 9.33 -8.18 9.47
N PHE A 311 10.30 -7.38 9.01
CA PHE A 311 10.64 -7.36 7.59
C PHE A 311 11.22 -8.72 7.12
N ASN A 312 12.08 -9.36 7.92
CA ASN A 312 12.61 -10.67 7.59
C ASN A 312 11.50 -11.72 7.51
N ASP A 313 10.60 -11.76 8.49
CA ASP A 313 9.43 -12.65 8.45
C ASP A 313 8.55 -12.36 7.22
N ALA A 314 8.27 -11.09 6.93
CA ALA A 314 7.48 -10.68 5.77
C ALA A 314 8.07 -11.17 4.45
N ARG A 315 9.39 -10.94 4.24
CA ARG A 315 10.06 -11.34 3.00
C ARG A 315 10.19 -12.85 2.82
N GLU A 316 10.32 -13.60 3.92
CA GLU A 316 10.47 -15.06 3.93
C GLU A 316 9.11 -15.78 3.82
N SER A 317 8.05 -15.17 4.32
CA SER A 317 6.68 -15.70 4.22
C SER A 317 6.22 -15.86 2.77
N GLY A 318 6.81 -15.08 1.85
CA GLY A 318 6.41 -15.03 0.44
C GLY A 318 5.18 -14.18 0.18
N ALA A 319 4.68 -13.39 1.16
CA ALA A 319 3.65 -12.39 0.88
C ALA A 319 4.09 -11.51 -0.29
N GLN A 320 3.23 -11.35 -1.29
CA GLN A 320 3.59 -10.64 -2.52
C GLN A 320 3.76 -9.14 -2.30
N ILE A 321 3.07 -8.57 -1.31
CA ILE A 321 3.10 -7.14 -1.01
C ILE A 321 3.58 -6.96 0.42
N ILE A 322 4.69 -6.23 0.58
CA ILE A 322 5.25 -5.85 1.88
C ILE A 322 5.18 -4.33 1.98
N THR A 323 4.39 -3.81 2.92
CA THR A 323 4.26 -2.36 3.13
C THR A 323 5.13 -1.89 4.29
N THR A 324 5.62 -0.67 4.18
CA THR A 324 6.48 -0.01 5.19
C THR A 324 6.20 1.49 5.23
N ASP A 325 6.45 2.10 6.40
CA ASP A 325 6.55 3.55 6.54
C ASP A 325 7.98 4.05 6.25
N TYR A 326 8.96 3.14 6.02
CA TYR A 326 10.39 3.45 6.00
C TYR A 326 11.15 2.83 4.81
N TYR A 327 10.69 3.06 3.58
CA TYR A 327 11.51 2.82 2.37
C TYR A 327 12.67 3.83 2.25
N LEU A 328 12.63 4.90 3.04
CA LEU A 328 13.71 5.84 3.36
C LEU A 328 13.88 5.93 4.89
N PRO A 329 15.08 6.23 5.40
CA PRO A 329 15.27 6.45 6.83
C PRO A 329 14.40 7.61 7.36
N SER A 330 14.01 7.53 8.63
CA SER A 330 13.24 8.59 9.30
C SER A 330 13.98 9.92 9.32
N THR A 331 13.24 11.01 9.06
CA THR A 331 13.71 12.39 9.26
C THR A 331 13.27 12.98 10.61
N PHE A 332 12.44 12.26 11.38
CA PHE A 332 11.86 12.73 12.64
C PHE A 332 12.61 12.23 13.89
N PHE A 333 13.34 11.13 13.76
CA PHE A 333 14.15 10.57 14.84
C PHE A 333 15.37 9.86 14.24
N LYS A 334 16.41 9.69 15.07
CA LYS A 334 17.65 9.05 14.62
C LYS A 334 17.42 7.55 14.45
N SER A 335 17.50 7.08 13.21
CA SER A 335 17.40 5.68 12.84
C SER A 335 18.07 5.47 11.48
N THR A 336 18.64 4.29 11.28
CA THR A 336 19.13 3.82 9.98
C THR A 336 18.19 2.81 9.32
N TYR A 337 17.03 2.56 9.95
CA TYR A 337 16.05 1.62 9.45
C TYR A 337 15.55 2.03 8.07
N GLN A 338 15.72 1.13 7.12
CA GLN A 338 15.28 1.31 5.73
C GLN A 338 14.90 -0.04 5.14
N ILE A 339 13.72 -0.14 4.53
CA ILE A 339 13.20 -1.36 3.93
C ILE A 339 13.43 -1.36 2.43
N LYS A 340 14.23 -2.34 1.98
CA LYS A 340 14.51 -2.68 0.58
C LYS A 340 15.04 -4.11 0.53
N PHE A 341 15.00 -4.76 -0.62
CA PHE A 341 15.63 -6.07 -0.78
C PHE A 341 17.16 -5.97 -0.76
N ASP A 342 17.83 -7.12 -0.58
CA ASP A 342 19.27 -7.17 -0.37
C ASP A 342 20.09 -6.60 -1.55
N ASP A 343 19.54 -6.62 -2.77
CA ASP A 343 20.11 -6.03 -3.98
C ASP A 343 19.79 -4.52 -4.14
N GLY A 344 19.10 -3.93 -3.17
CA GLY A 344 18.64 -2.55 -3.20
C GLY A 344 17.35 -2.33 -3.98
N SER A 345 16.77 -3.37 -4.59
CA SER A 345 15.52 -3.30 -5.35
C SER A 345 14.29 -3.28 -4.45
N TYR A 346 13.14 -2.94 -5.05
CA TYR A 346 11.82 -3.00 -4.42
C TYR A 346 10.89 -4.03 -5.08
N VAL A 347 11.41 -4.80 -6.05
CA VAL A 347 10.69 -5.87 -6.73
C VAL A 347 11.63 -7.05 -6.94
N ARG A 348 11.18 -8.26 -6.58
CA ARG A 348 11.93 -9.50 -6.81
C ARG A 348 11.03 -10.68 -7.18
N VAL A 349 11.62 -11.75 -7.64
CA VAL A 349 10.91 -13.04 -7.75
C VAL A 349 10.53 -13.51 -6.36
N ASN A 350 9.30 -14.01 -6.21
CA ASN A 350 8.80 -14.48 -4.93
C ASN A 350 9.57 -15.73 -4.47
N PRO A 351 10.11 -15.75 -3.24
CA PRO A 351 10.95 -16.85 -2.76
C PRO A 351 10.18 -18.15 -2.50
N VAL A 352 8.85 -18.08 -2.32
CA VAL A 352 8.00 -19.22 -1.94
C VAL A 352 7.36 -19.88 -3.15
N ASN A 353 6.85 -19.11 -4.11
CA ASN A 353 6.10 -19.62 -5.24
C ASN A 353 6.61 -19.14 -6.62
N GLY A 354 7.65 -18.32 -6.67
CA GLY A 354 8.31 -17.92 -7.92
C GLY A 354 9.05 -19.08 -8.59
N THR A 355 9.17 -19.03 -9.91
CA THR A 355 10.00 -20.00 -10.66
C THR A 355 11.46 -19.57 -10.61
N LYS A 356 12.31 -20.46 -10.13
CA LYS A 356 13.78 -20.27 -10.14
C LYS A 356 14.33 -20.35 -11.56
#